data_4b496f336be8eb79b562c3e6fd863aee
#
_entry.id   4b496f336be8eb79b562c3e6fd863aee
#
_cell.length_a   1.000
_cell.length_b   1.000
_cell.length_c   1.000
_cell.angle_alpha   90.00
_cell.angle_beta   90.00
_cell.angle_gamma   90.00
#
_symmetry.space_group_name_H-M   'P 1'
#
loop_
_entity.id
_entity.type
_entity.pdbx_description
1 polymer ?
#
loop_
_entity_poly.entity_id
_entity_poly.type
_entity_poly.pdbx_seq_one_letter_code
_entity_poly.pdbx_strand_id
1 'polypeptide(L)'
;MHFLEYLEQEKITGATIFHFGTGGHHVVGIRTAENGSDNAVLGITASPQEYNDYVKLVIERPEVGRTYKAVFGDIYQLDARLLPEFDFVTLFHTGEFRTEKNDEYGALTDLEVAELLLGKLRAGGRMLFFSGCFAYDKAEAVAAELVGRKLIQAVPDYKTLKVYRKVTS
;
A
#
# COMPACT_ATOMS: atom_id res chain seq x y z
N MET A 1 11.83 4.61 -9.27
CA MET A 1 10.92 4.64 -8.10
C MET A 1 11.41 3.67 -7.05
N HIS A 2 11.66 4.16 -5.84
CA HIS A 2 12.37 3.41 -4.80
C HIS A 2 11.70 2.09 -4.38
N PHE A 3 10.38 2.00 -4.44
CA PHE A 3 9.70 0.75 -4.08
C PHE A 3 9.97 -0.37 -5.09
N LEU A 4 9.95 -0.06 -6.38
CA LEU A 4 10.28 -1.04 -7.42
C LEU A 4 11.74 -1.48 -7.33
N GLU A 5 12.64 -0.52 -7.13
CA GLU A 5 14.07 -0.79 -6.91
C GLU A 5 14.29 -1.69 -5.69
N TYR A 6 13.55 -1.42 -4.61
CA TYR A 6 13.57 -2.23 -3.39
C TYR A 6 13.17 -3.68 -3.66
N LEU A 7 12.05 -3.88 -4.38
CA LEU A 7 11.60 -5.23 -4.73
C LEU A 7 12.63 -5.98 -5.60
N GLU A 8 13.28 -5.28 -6.53
CA GLU A 8 14.32 -5.86 -7.36
C GLU A 8 15.57 -6.22 -6.53
N GLN A 9 16.04 -5.33 -5.66
CA GLN A 9 17.17 -5.56 -4.79
C GLN A 9 16.96 -6.75 -3.86
N GLU A 10 15.77 -6.86 -3.29
CA GLU A 10 15.38 -7.98 -2.42
C GLU A 10 15.00 -9.25 -3.20
N LYS A 11 15.03 -9.20 -4.53
CA LYS A 11 14.69 -10.32 -5.43
C LYS A 11 13.30 -10.87 -5.18
N ILE A 12 12.34 -9.98 -4.93
CA ILE A 12 10.96 -10.34 -4.63
C ILE A 12 10.22 -10.74 -5.90
N THR A 13 9.69 -11.96 -5.92
CA THR A 13 8.89 -12.51 -7.00
C THR A 13 7.67 -13.25 -6.47
N GLY A 14 6.58 -13.26 -7.24
CA GLY A 14 5.35 -13.97 -6.87
C GLY A 14 4.63 -13.39 -5.64
N ALA A 15 4.94 -12.17 -5.25
CA ALA A 15 4.37 -11.53 -4.07
C ALA A 15 3.03 -10.87 -4.37
N THR A 16 2.16 -10.81 -3.36
CA THR A 16 0.91 -10.04 -3.39
C THR A 16 1.11 -8.76 -2.60
N ILE A 17 0.82 -7.63 -3.23
CA ILE A 17 1.13 -6.29 -2.73
C ILE A 17 -0.14 -5.46 -2.65
N PHE A 18 -0.44 -4.89 -1.49
CA PHE A 18 -1.40 -3.80 -1.36
C PHE A 18 -0.65 -2.47 -1.50
N HIS A 19 -1.15 -1.60 -2.39
CA HIS A 19 -0.47 -0.34 -2.69
C HIS A 19 -1.41 0.86 -2.54
N PHE A 20 -1.15 1.69 -1.52
CA PHE A 20 -1.78 2.99 -1.34
C PHE A 20 -0.83 4.10 -1.78
N GLY A 21 -0.91 4.45 -3.04
CA GLY A 21 0.00 5.41 -3.68
C GLY A 21 -0.03 5.29 -5.21
N THR A 22 -1.17 4.88 -5.77
CA THR A 22 -1.29 4.57 -7.20
C THR A 22 -0.91 5.74 -8.12
N GLY A 23 -1.31 6.97 -7.76
CA GLY A 23 -1.13 8.14 -8.61
C GLY A 23 -1.81 8.02 -9.98
N GLY A 24 -1.85 9.10 -10.74
CA GLY A 24 -2.47 9.13 -12.07
C GLY A 24 -1.72 8.31 -13.13
N HIS A 25 -0.46 8.01 -12.92
CA HIS A 25 0.39 7.29 -13.89
C HIS A 25 0.46 5.77 -13.63
N HIS A 26 -0.10 5.28 -12.54
CA HIS A 26 -0.15 3.85 -12.20
C HIS A 26 1.20 3.12 -12.33
N VAL A 27 2.30 3.78 -11.96
CA VAL A 27 3.67 3.33 -12.25
C VAL A 27 3.99 1.98 -11.62
N VAL A 28 3.60 1.76 -10.36
CA VAL A 28 3.89 0.51 -9.67
C VAL A 28 3.19 -0.66 -10.35
N GLY A 29 1.91 -0.50 -10.70
CA GLY A 29 1.15 -1.55 -11.38
C GLY A 29 1.69 -1.89 -12.75
N ILE A 30 2.00 -0.87 -13.56
CA ILE A 30 2.53 -1.05 -14.93
C ILE A 30 3.90 -1.73 -14.89
N ARG A 31 4.83 -1.19 -14.11
CA ARG A 31 6.20 -1.73 -14.05
C ARG A 31 6.25 -3.14 -13.49
N THR A 32 5.41 -3.43 -12.51
CA THR A 32 5.30 -4.79 -11.95
C THR A 32 4.79 -5.78 -12.99
N ALA A 33 3.86 -5.37 -13.83
CA ALA A 33 3.38 -6.22 -14.94
C ALA A 33 4.45 -6.44 -16.02
N GLU A 34 5.32 -5.45 -16.25
CA GLU A 34 6.34 -5.49 -17.31
C GLU A 34 7.61 -6.25 -16.93
N ASN A 35 7.97 -6.28 -15.65
CA ASN A 35 9.30 -6.73 -15.22
C ASN A 35 9.44 -8.25 -15.03
N GLY A 36 8.39 -9.02 -15.32
CA GLY A 36 8.46 -10.49 -15.24
C GLY A 36 8.57 -11.05 -13.81
N SER A 37 8.36 -10.23 -12.77
CA SER A 37 8.46 -10.66 -11.38
C SER A 37 7.32 -11.58 -10.91
N ASP A 38 6.22 -11.61 -11.66
CA ASP A 38 4.97 -12.28 -11.27
C ASP A 38 4.38 -11.76 -9.95
N ASN A 39 4.74 -10.55 -9.56
CA ASN A 39 4.12 -9.87 -8.43
C ASN A 39 2.74 -9.34 -8.83
N ALA A 40 1.78 -9.43 -7.92
CA ALA A 40 0.43 -8.92 -8.12
C ALA A 40 0.20 -7.70 -7.21
N VAL A 41 -0.40 -6.66 -7.76
CA VAL A 41 -0.65 -5.39 -7.07
C VAL A 41 -2.15 -5.11 -7.00
N LEU A 42 -2.65 -4.88 -5.79
CA LEU A 42 -3.96 -4.31 -5.54
C LEU A 42 -3.78 -2.88 -5.06
N GLY A 43 -4.13 -1.92 -5.90
CA GLY A 43 -4.13 -0.51 -5.56
C GLY A 43 -5.51 -0.01 -5.14
N ILE A 44 -5.57 1.11 -4.45
CA ILE A 44 -6.83 1.77 -4.10
C ILE A 44 -6.71 3.27 -4.37
N THR A 45 -7.76 3.85 -4.91
CA THR A 45 -7.88 5.29 -5.12
C THR A 45 -9.32 5.75 -4.92
N ALA A 46 -9.48 6.92 -4.34
CA ALA A 46 -10.78 7.62 -4.26
C ALA A 46 -10.89 8.71 -5.34
N SER A 47 -9.89 8.86 -6.21
CA SER A 47 -9.89 9.81 -7.31
C SER A 47 -10.60 9.21 -8.53
N PRO A 48 -11.73 9.79 -8.99
CA PRO A 48 -12.39 9.33 -10.22
C PRO A 48 -11.46 9.39 -11.43
N GLN A 49 -10.60 10.41 -11.52
CA GLN A 49 -9.66 10.56 -12.63
C GLN A 49 -8.63 9.43 -12.66
N GLU A 50 -8.01 9.13 -11.52
CA GLU A 50 -7.04 8.02 -11.43
C GLU A 50 -7.68 6.67 -11.76
N TYR A 51 -8.90 6.45 -11.30
CA TYR A 51 -9.63 5.23 -11.63
C TYR A 51 -10.00 5.14 -13.11
N ASN A 52 -10.41 6.25 -13.73
CA ASN A 52 -10.68 6.29 -15.16
C ASN A 52 -9.41 6.03 -15.98
N ASP A 53 -8.26 6.55 -15.54
CA ASP A 53 -6.97 6.28 -16.17
C ASP A 53 -6.61 4.79 -16.06
N TYR A 54 -6.89 4.17 -14.91
CA TYR A 54 -6.75 2.71 -14.75
C TYR A 54 -7.64 1.94 -15.73
N VAL A 55 -8.91 2.31 -15.86
CA VAL A 55 -9.84 1.64 -16.79
C VAL A 55 -9.34 1.71 -18.21
N LYS A 56 -8.90 2.88 -18.68
CA LYS A 56 -8.30 3.05 -20.01
C LYS A 56 -7.05 2.18 -20.17
N LEU A 57 -6.19 2.21 -19.18
CA LEU A 57 -4.95 1.42 -19.19
C LEU A 57 -5.21 -0.07 -19.42
N VAL A 58 -6.14 -0.67 -18.67
CA VAL A 58 -6.39 -2.11 -18.76
C VAL A 58 -7.20 -2.51 -20.01
N ILE A 59 -7.92 -1.56 -20.60
CA ILE A 59 -8.57 -1.77 -21.91
C ILE A 59 -7.52 -1.78 -23.02
N GLU A 60 -6.58 -0.84 -22.99
CA GLU A 60 -5.51 -0.71 -23.98
C GLU A 60 -4.42 -1.77 -23.79
N ARG A 61 -4.16 -2.15 -22.54
CA ARG A 61 -3.10 -3.08 -22.16
C ARG A 61 -3.63 -4.18 -21.22
N PRO A 62 -4.40 -5.15 -21.74
CA PRO A 62 -5.01 -6.20 -20.92
C PRO A 62 -4.00 -7.02 -20.10
N GLU A 63 -2.76 -7.13 -20.58
CA GLU A 63 -1.68 -7.82 -19.86
C GLU A 63 -1.37 -7.17 -18.51
N VAL A 64 -1.47 -5.84 -18.41
CA VAL A 64 -1.31 -5.11 -17.13
C VAL A 64 -2.44 -5.46 -16.17
N GLY A 65 -3.67 -5.52 -16.65
CA GLY A 65 -4.84 -5.86 -15.85
C GLY A 65 -4.83 -7.27 -15.27
N ARG A 66 -3.94 -8.15 -15.74
CA ARG A 66 -3.82 -9.49 -15.20
C ARG A 66 -3.25 -9.49 -13.78
N THR A 67 -2.24 -8.69 -13.52
CA THR A 67 -1.52 -8.64 -12.24
C THR A 67 -1.72 -7.33 -11.48
N TYR A 68 -2.36 -6.33 -12.07
CA TYR A 68 -2.65 -5.06 -11.44
C TYR A 68 -4.15 -4.78 -11.42
N LYS A 69 -4.70 -4.64 -10.22
CA LYS A 69 -6.08 -4.21 -9.99
C LYS A 69 -6.09 -2.92 -9.20
N ALA A 70 -6.86 -1.94 -9.64
CA ALA A 70 -7.16 -0.74 -8.87
C ALA A 70 -8.62 -0.77 -8.44
N VAL A 71 -8.85 -0.61 -7.13
CA VAL A 71 -10.18 -0.49 -6.55
C VAL A 71 -10.52 0.98 -6.40
N PHE A 72 -11.70 1.38 -6.85
CA PHE A 72 -12.24 2.70 -6.57
C PHE A 72 -12.94 2.69 -5.23
N GLY A 73 -12.43 3.47 -4.28
CA GLY A 73 -13.01 3.56 -2.94
C GLY A 73 -12.14 4.35 -1.98
N ASP A 74 -12.73 4.62 -0.83
CA ASP A 74 -12.09 5.30 0.28
C ASP A 74 -11.34 4.27 1.15
N ILE A 75 -10.05 4.47 1.33
CA ILE A 75 -9.22 3.59 2.18
C ILE A 75 -9.72 3.58 3.64
N TYR A 76 -10.36 4.66 4.09
CA TYR A 76 -10.91 4.76 5.44
C TYR A 76 -12.25 4.04 5.62
N GLN A 77 -12.74 3.39 4.56
CA GLN A 77 -13.94 2.54 4.56
C GLN A 77 -13.64 1.10 4.15
N LEU A 78 -12.38 0.67 4.27
CA LEU A 78 -12.00 -0.71 3.97
C LEU A 78 -12.66 -1.71 4.91
N ASP A 79 -13.03 -2.86 4.35
CA ASP A 79 -13.47 -4.03 5.10
C ASP A 79 -12.51 -5.17 4.81
N ALA A 80 -11.93 -5.74 5.86
CA ALA A 80 -10.94 -6.81 5.75
C ALA A 80 -11.46 -8.05 4.99
N ARG A 81 -12.76 -8.31 5.03
CA ARG A 81 -13.38 -9.45 4.32
C ARG A 81 -13.28 -9.36 2.80
N LEU A 82 -13.05 -8.15 2.28
CA LEU A 82 -12.95 -7.88 0.84
C LEU A 82 -11.51 -7.91 0.34
N LEU A 83 -10.54 -8.18 1.22
CA LEU A 83 -9.11 -8.16 0.90
C LEU A 83 -8.50 -9.56 0.99
N PRO A 84 -7.58 -9.90 0.07
CA PRO A 84 -6.75 -11.10 0.22
C PRO A 84 -5.67 -10.89 1.29
N GLU A 85 -4.85 -11.91 1.50
CA GLU A 85 -3.61 -11.76 2.26
C GLU A 85 -2.51 -11.15 1.38
N PHE A 86 -1.62 -10.38 2.00
CA PHE A 86 -0.53 -9.69 1.32
C PHE A 86 0.84 -10.08 1.88
N ASP A 87 1.85 -10.00 1.03
CA ASP A 87 3.27 -10.09 1.42
C ASP A 87 3.85 -8.70 1.73
N PHE A 88 3.34 -7.67 1.04
CA PHE A 88 3.72 -6.27 1.22
C PHE A 88 2.50 -5.38 1.29
N VAL A 89 2.56 -4.40 2.17
CA VAL A 89 1.59 -3.31 2.27
C VAL A 89 2.37 -2.00 2.20
N THR A 90 2.06 -1.15 1.23
CA THR A 90 2.65 0.19 1.12
C THR A 90 1.60 1.24 1.46
N LEU A 91 1.91 2.08 2.43
CA LEU A 91 1.04 3.14 2.92
C LEU A 91 1.69 4.51 2.66
N PHE A 92 1.89 4.85 1.39
CA PHE A 92 2.66 6.03 0.98
C PHE A 92 1.93 7.35 1.18
N HIS A 93 0.61 7.33 1.31
CA HIS A 93 -0.21 8.52 1.53
C HIS A 93 -0.86 8.58 2.91
N THR A 94 -0.36 7.81 3.87
CA THR A 94 -0.87 7.84 5.25
C THR A 94 -0.80 9.26 5.81
N GLY A 95 -1.91 9.74 6.34
CA GLY A 95 -2.03 11.07 6.96
C GLY A 95 -2.37 12.20 6.00
N GLU A 96 -2.30 12.00 4.68
CA GLU A 96 -2.55 13.07 3.70
C GLU A 96 -4.02 13.45 3.54
N PHE A 97 -4.91 12.48 3.55
CA PHE A 97 -6.28 12.66 3.06
C PHE A 97 -7.35 12.61 4.12
N ARG A 98 -7.05 12.10 5.32
CA ARG A 98 -8.04 12.03 6.38
C ARG A 98 -8.29 13.43 6.98
N THR A 99 -9.57 13.77 7.09
CA THR A 99 -10.05 15.02 7.70
C THR A 99 -11.12 14.72 8.75
N GLU A 100 -11.54 15.74 9.50
CA GLU A 100 -12.62 15.61 10.48
C GLU A 100 -13.96 15.18 9.85
N LYS A 101 -14.16 15.47 8.56
CA LYS A 101 -15.35 15.02 7.82
C LYS A 101 -15.45 13.49 7.75
N ASN A 102 -14.33 12.78 7.81
CA ASN A 102 -14.33 11.32 7.85
C ASN A 102 -15.01 10.78 9.11
N ASP A 103 -14.95 11.51 10.23
CA ASP A 103 -15.59 11.11 11.48
C ASP A 103 -17.11 11.10 11.39
N GLU A 104 -17.69 11.93 10.51
CA GLU A 104 -19.15 12.05 10.35
C GLU A 104 -19.82 10.74 9.88
N TYR A 105 -19.09 9.89 9.18
CA TYR A 105 -19.60 8.59 8.71
C TYR A 105 -18.89 7.39 9.33
N GLY A 106 -18.20 7.60 10.45
CA GLY A 106 -17.57 6.53 11.19
C GLY A 106 -16.39 5.88 10.46
N ALA A 107 -15.65 6.65 9.66
CA ALA A 107 -14.48 6.16 8.95
C ALA A 107 -13.36 5.72 9.89
N LEU A 108 -12.54 4.79 9.41
CA LEU A 108 -11.34 4.38 10.11
C LEU A 108 -10.35 5.56 10.27
N THR A 109 -9.54 5.52 11.31
CA THR A 109 -8.37 6.40 11.43
C THR A 109 -7.20 5.85 10.62
N ASP A 110 -6.15 6.65 10.43
CA ASP A 110 -4.92 6.17 9.79
C ASP A 110 -4.33 4.96 10.52
N LEU A 111 -4.35 4.98 11.85
CA LEU A 111 -3.90 3.86 12.67
C LEU A 111 -4.76 2.62 12.46
N GLU A 112 -6.07 2.76 12.45
CA GLU A 112 -7.00 1.65 12.24
C GLU A 112 -6.87 1.04 10.83
N VAL A 113 -6.61 1.86 9.81
CA VAL A 113 -6.29 1.37 8.45
C VAL A 113 -5.02 0.53 8.47
N ALA A 114 -3.97 1.03 9.13
CA ALA A 114 -2.71 0.29 9.25
C ALA A 114 -2.89 -1.02 10.01
N GLU A 115 -3.65 -1.02 11.09
CA GLU A 115 -3.97 -2.24 11.86
C GLU A 115 -4.76 -3.27 11.03
N LEU A 116 -5.76 -2.81 10.29
CA LEU A 116 -6.55 -3.67 9.41
C LEU A 116 -5.66 -4.34 8.36
N LEU A 117 -4.82 -3.56 7.69
CA LEU A 117 -3.92 -4.07 6.66
C LEU A 117 -2.81 -4.96 7.24
N LEU A 118 -2.35 -4.66 8.45
CA LEU A 118 -1.42 -5.53 9.17
C LEU A 118 -2.04 -6.89 9.45
N GLY A 119 -3.34 -6.94 9.77
CA GLY A 119 -4.09 -8.18 9.93
C GLY A 119 -4.16 -9.01 8.64
N LYS A 120 -4.05 -8.35 7.48
CA LYS A 120 -4.01 -9.00 6.16
C LYS A 120 -2.61 -9.32 5.67
N LEU A 121 -1.59 -8.85 6.37
CA LEU A 121 -0.21 -9.13 6.04
C LEU A 121 0.19 -10.52 6.54
N ARG A 122 0.80 -11.32 5.68
CA ARG A 122 1.29 -12.65 6.03
C ARG A 122 2.39 -12.57 7.08
N ALA A 123 2.64 -13.66 7.78
CA ALA A 123 3.75 -13.80 8.70
C ALA A 123 5.07 -13.44 7.99
N GLY A 124 5.86 -12.56 8.59
CA GLY A 124 7.09 -12.06 7.99
C GLY A 124 6.91 -11.05 6.85
N GLY A 125 5.68 -10.72 6.52
CA GLY A 125 5.37 -9.69 5.53
C GLY A 125 5.83 -8.30 5.98
N ARG A 126 5.93 -7.37 5.05
CA ARG A 126 6.51 -6.04 5.28
C ARG A 126 5.51 -4.93 5.00
N MET A 127 5.52 -3.94 5.88
CA MET A 127 4.75 -2.70 5.76
C MET A 127 5.72 -1.55 5.52
N LEU A 128 5.46 -0.73 4.50
CA LEU A 128 6.34 0.34 4.07
C LEU A 128 5.62 1.69 4.10
N PHE A 129 6.33 2.70 4.61
CA PHE A 129 5.91 4.09 4.56
C PHE A 129 6.88 4.90 3.71
N PHE A 130 6.42 6.03 3.18
CA PHE A 130 7.21 6.91 2.34
C PHE A 130 7.60 8.18 3.10
N SER A 131 8.89 8.35 3.41
CA SER A 131 9.38 9.49 4.18
C SER A 131 9.38 10.81 3.43
N GLY A 132 9.21 10.79 2.11
CA GLY A 132 9.08 11.98 1.28
C GLY A 132 7.66 12.58 1.23
N CYS A 133 6.70 11.97 1.91
CA CYS A 133 5.34 12.48 2.01
C CYS A 133 5.30 13.74 2.90
N PHE A 134 4.53 14.76 2.52
CA PHE A 134 4.40 15.97 3.33
C PHE A 134 3.73 15.74 4.70
N ALA A 135 2.96 14.68 4.84
CA ALA A 135 2.32 14.26 6.09
C ALA A 135 3.08 13.12 6.79
N TYR A 136 4.37 12.98 6.51
CA TYR A 136 5.17 11.87 7.05
C TYR A 136 5.20 11.82 8.58
N ASP A 137 5.12 12.96 9.26
CA ASP A 137 5.01 13.03 10.71
C ASP A 137 3.83 12.19 11.25
N LYS A 138 2.70 12.20 10.55
CA LYS A 138 1.53 11.38 10.90
C LYS A 138 1.76 9.89 10.62
N ALA A 139 2.39 9.57 9.51
CA ALA A 139 2.78 8.20 9.17
C ALA A 139 3.80 7.64 10.17
N GLU A 140 4.77 8.45 10.56
CA GLU A 140 5.77 8.09 11.57
C GLU A 140 5.12 7.82 12.94
N ALA A 141 4.12 8.61 13.35
CA ALA A 141 3.37 8.39 14.58
C ALA A 141 2.60 7.07 14.55
N VAL A 142 1.97 6.72 13.41
CA VAL A 142 1.31 5.43 13.23
C VAL A 142 2.30 4.28 13.37
N ALA A 143 3.43 4.35 12.68
CA ALA A 143 4.47 3.33 12.76
C ALA A 143 5.02 3.17 14.19
N ALA A 144 5.29 4.28 14.88
CA ALA A 144 5.77 4.27 16.26
C ALA A 144 4.79 3.60 17.23
N GLU A 145 3.49 3.85 17.06
CA GLU A 145 2.45 3.18 17.85
C GLU A 145 2.43 1.67 17.63
N LEU A 146 2.51 1.23 16.37
CA LEU A 146 2.54 -0.20 16.04
C LEU A 146 3.81 -0.88 16.56
N VAL A 147 4.96 -0.20 16.49
CA VAL A 147 6.22 -0.69 17.10
C VAL A 147 6.10 -0.79 18.63
N GLY A 148 5.54 0.25 19.27
CA GLY A 148 5.30 0.26 20.71
C GLY A 148 4.40 -0.88 21.18
N ARG A 149 3.42 -1.25 20.38
CA ARG A 149 2.55 -2.42 20.64
C ARG A 149 3.19 -3.75 20.25
N LYS A 150 4.42 -3.76 19.76
CA LYS A 150 5.15 -4.96 19.30
C LYS A 150 4.46 -5.72 18.17
N LEU A 151 3.73 -5.00 17.32
CA LEU A 151 3.04 -5.58 16.16
C LEU A 151 3.92 -5.59 14.91
N ILE A 152 4.81 -4.61 14.80
CA ILE A 152 5.83 -4.52 13.76
C ILE A 152 7.18 -4.19 14.37
N GLN A 153 8.25 -4.51 13.64
CA GLN A 153 9.60 -4.12 13.99
C GLN A 153 10.31 -3.48 12.81
N ALA A 154 11.11 -2.45 13.06
CA ALA A 154 11.91 -1.81 12.04
C ALA A 154 12.94 -2.79 11.48
N VAL A 155 13.10 -2.77 10.17
CA VAL A 155 14.20 -3.42 9.44
C VAL A 155 14.96 -2.33 8.69
N PRO A 156 16.11 -2.61 8.06
CA PRO A 156 16.85 -1.56 7.36
C PRO A 156 16.00 -0.81 6.35
N ASP A 157 16.03 0.52 6.41
CA ASP A 157 15.37 1.39 5.46
C ASP A 157 15.99 1.26 4.07
N TYR A 158 15.23 1.58 3.05
CA TYR A 158 15.71 1.67 1.69
C TYR A 158 15.42 3.05 1.10
N LYS A 159 16.45 3.89 0.98
CA LYS A 159 16.31 5.26 0.47
C LYS A 159 15.22 6.03 1.25
N THR A 160 14.14 6.44 0.56
CA THR A 160 13.00 7.13 1.18
C THR A 160 11.98 6.21 1.83
N LEU A 161 12.18 4.89 1.78
CA LEU A 161 11.25 3.92 2.34
C LEU A 161 11.63 3.55 3.76
N LYS A 162 10.66 3.69 4.65
CA LYS A 162 10.71 3.16 6.01
C LYS A 162 10.08 1.78 6.01
N VAL A 163 10.86 0.76 6.33
CA VAL A 163 10.46 -0.64 6.19
C VAL A 163 10.28 -1.29 7.56
N TYR A 164 9.15 -1.93 7.73
CA TYR A 164 8.82 -2.66 8.96
C TYR A 164 8.39 -4.08 8.61
N ARG A 165 8.76 -5.04 9.45
CA ARG A 165 8.32 -6.42 9.31
C ARG A 165 7.26 -6.73 10.36
N LYS A 166 6.22 -7.47 9.96
CA LYS A 166 5.21 -7.95 10.89
C LYS A 166 5.84 -8.89 11.90
N VAL A 167 5.59 -8.61 13.19
CA VAL A 167 6.01 -9.50 14.27
C VAL A 167 5.03 -10.66 14.34
N THR A 168 5.59 -11.87 14.34
CA THR A 168 4.81 -13.11 14.52
C THR A 168 4.93 -13.56 15.97
N SER A 169 3.79 -13.81 16.58
CA SER A 169 3.73 -14.37 17.93
C SER A 169 4.02 -15.87 17.94
#